data_4d072994a78f87f7c9822f77dd1eb61d
#
_entry.id   4d072994a78f87f7c9822f77dd1eb61d
#
_cell.length_a   1.000
_cell.length_b   1.000
_cell.length_c   1.000
_cell.angle_alpha   90.00
_cell.angle_beta   90.00
_cell.angle_gamma   90.00
#
_symmetry.space_group_name_H-M   'P 1'
#
loop_
_entity.id
_entity.type
_entity.pdbx_description
1 polymer ?
#
loop_
_entity_poly.entity_id
_entity_poly.type
_entity_poly.pdbx_seq_one_letter_code
_entity_poly.pdbx_strand_id
1 'polypeptide(L)'
;MFDTIATGFALAKANTQVILQHESGTLGKAMAMHMAAVLPTHTAHSINLDDQYEEDITTTTLPVVDGSSPVPDGPGLGVEVDESAVERCAAQTPVESPRHVGVLQMPDGAKWFGSSYVSPTAVTGTEEGTIRGFQSHLWEADGSAEFEAIHQRVETEGIVRGE
;
A
#
# COMPACT_ATOMS: atom_id res chain seq x y z
N MET A 1 -15.86 -3.22 -4.34
CA MET A 1 -16.22 -4.66 -4.30
C MET A 1 -16.76 -5.17 -5.64
N PHE A 2 -17.88 -4.66 -6.17
CA PHE A 2 -18.49 -5.21 -7.40
C PHE A 2 -17.57 -5.15 -8.63
N ASP A 3 -16.87 -4.05 -8.85
CA ASP A 3 -15.93 -3.90 -9.97
C ASP A 3 -14.77 -4.88 -9.87
N THR A 4 -14.25 -5.10 -8.65
CA THR A 4 -13.19 -6.08 -8.38
C THR A 4 -13.66 -7.50 -8.72
N ILE A 5 -14.88 -7.86 -8.31
CA ILE A 5 -15.47 -9.17 -8.61
C ILE A 5 -15.67 -9.32 -10.13
N ALA A 6 -16.26 -8.32 -10.80
CA ALA A 6 -16.47 -8.34 -12.24
C ALA A 6 -15.14 -8.49 -13.01
N THR A 7 -14.12 -7.73 -12.62
CA THR A 7 -12.76 -7.83 -13.18
C THR A 7 -12.18 -9.23 -12.95
N GLY A 8 -12.29 -9.78 -11.75
CA GLY A 8 -11.79 -11.10 -11.43
C GLY A 8 -12.44 -12.22 -12.26
N PHE A 9 -13.76 -12.15 -12.49
CA PHE A 9 -14.44 -13.09 -13.39
C PHE A 9 -14.02 -12.93 -14.86
N ALA A 10 -13.75 -11.71 -15.33
CA ALA A 10 -13.22 -11.48 -16.66
C ALA A 10 -11.80 -12.05 -16.82
N LEU A 11 -10.94 -11.84 -15.83
CA LEU A 11 -9.58 -12.41 -15.78
C LEU A 11 -9.58 -13.95 -15.72
N ALA A 12 -10.55 -14.53 -15.01
CA ALA A 12 -10.69 -15.99 -14.94
C ALA A 12 -10.94 -16.61 -16.32
N LYS A 13 -11.67 -15.93 -17.24
CA LYS A 13 -11.85 -16.38 -18.63
C LYS A 13 -10.55 -16.42 -19.42
N ALA A 14 -9.59 -15.60 -19.06
CA ALA A 14 -8.25 -15.60 -19.62
C ALA A 14 -7.28 -16.51 -18.84
N ASN A 15 -7.78 -17.31 -17.90
CA ASN A 15 -6.97 -18.12 -16.98
C ASN A 15 -5.89 -17.34 -16.23
N THR A 16 -6.19 -16.09 -15.91
CA THR A 16 -5.29 -15.21 -15.16
C THR A 16 -5.61 -15.29 -13.68
N GLN A 17 -4.58 -15.55 -12.87
CA GLN A 17 -4.70 -15.62 -11.42
C GLN A 17 -4.95 -14.21 -10.83
N VAL A 18 -5.79 -14.15 -9.80
CA VAL A 18 -6.08 -12.93 -9.05
C VAL A 18 -5.51 -13.07 -7.64
N ILE A 19 -4.77 -12.09 -7.19
CA ILE A 19 -4.31 -11.93 -5.82
C ILE A 19 -5.00 -10.69 -5.24
N LEU A 20 -5.57 -10.83 -4.05
CA LEU A 20 -6.19 -9.72 -3.34
C LEU A 20 -5.20 -9.15 -2.32
N GLN A 21 -5.03 -7.85 -2.34
CA GLN A 21 -4.31 -7.10 -1.32
C GLN A 21 -5.29 -6.26 -0.51
N HIS A 22 -5.10 -6.17 0.78
CA HIS A 22 -5.87 -5.29 1.65
C HIS A 22 -4.98 -4.70 2.75
N GLU A 23 -5.32 -3.47 3.16
CA GLU A 23 -4.56 -2.65 4.09
C GLU A 23 -5.49 -1.95 5.11
N SER A 24 -6.75 -2.33 5.17
CA SER A 24 -7.80 -1.56 5.87
C SER A 24 -8.26 -2.23 7.17
N GLY A 25 -7.37 -2.90 7.88
CA GLY A 25 -7.71 -3.60 9.11
C GLY A 25 -8.73 -4.74 8.88
N THR A 26 -9.40 -5.16 9.93
CA THR A 26 -10.30 -6.32 9.89
C THR A 26 -11.51 -6.13 8.97
N LEU A 27 -12.04 -4.91 8.81
CA LEU A 27 -13.13 -4.66 7.84
C LEU A 27 -12.69 -4.93 6.40
N GLY A 28 -11.52 -4.42 6.01
CA GLY A 28 -10.96 -4.67 4.69
C GLY A 28 -10.62 -6.14 4.46
N LYS A 29 -10.09 -6.81 5.48
CA LYS A 29 -9.82 -8.24 5.48
C LYS A 29 -11.09 -9.05 5.26
N ALA A 30 -12.15 -8.80 6.03
CA ALA A 30 -13.44 -9.46 5.87
C ALA A 30 -13.99 -9.32 4.44
N MET A 31 -13.94 -8.09 3.90
CA MET A 31 -14.35 -7.82 2.52
C MET A 31 -13.50 -8.59 1.50
N ALA A 32 -12.18 -8.61 1.67
CA ALA A 32 -11.27 -9.34 0.80
C ALA A 32 -11.53 -10.86 0.85
N MET A 33 -11.80 -11.42 2.03
CA MET A 33 -12.12 -12.84 2.22
C MET A 33 -13.40 -13.24 1.50
N HIS A 34 -14.46 -12.43 1.58
CA HIS A 34 -15.70 -12.66 0.82
C HIS A 34 -15.47 -12.62 -0.69
N MET A 35 -14.64 -11.68 -1.17
CA MET A 35 -14.26 -11.63 -2.58
C MET A 35 -13.42 -12.84 -2.98
N ALA A 36 -12.44 -13.24 -2.16
CA ALA A 36 -11.60 -14.41 -2.41
C ALA A 36 -12.43 -15.68 -2.55
N ALA A 37 -13.45 -15.84 -1.71
CA ALA A 37 -14.31 -17.03 -1.71
C ALA A 37 -15.12 -17.22 -3.01
N VAL A 38 -15.37 -16.15 -3.77
CA VAL A 38 -16.16 -16.21 -5.02
C VAL A 38 -15.33 -16.10 -6.28
N LEU A 39 -14.07 -15.68 -6.19
CA LEU A 39 -13.20 -15.49 -7.36
C LEU A 39 -12.57 -16.83 -7.79
N PRO A 40 -12.88 -17.33 -9.02
CA PRO A 40 -12.52 -18.69 -9.44
C PRO A 40 -11.01 -18.92 -9.56
N THR A 41 -10.23 -17.86 -9.79
CA THR A 41 -8.78 -17.91 -9.98
C THR A 41 -8.00 -17.30 -8.82
N HIS A 42 -8.66 -17.04 -7.68
CA HIS A 42 -7.97 -16.70 -6.43
C HIS A 42 -7.47 -17.97 -5.76
N THR A 43 -6.31 -18.46 -6.18
CA THR A 43 -5.72 -19.72 -5.75
C THR A 43 -4.38 -19.55 -5.02
N ALA A 44 -3.87 -18.32 -4.94
CA ALA A 44 -2.68 -17.97 -4.19
C ALA A 44 -3.04 -17.28 -2.88
N HIS A 45 -2.01 -16.97 -2.09
CA HIS A 45 -2.14 -16.17 -0.87
C HIS A 45 -2.67 -14.77 -1.17
N SER A 46 -3.36 -14.17 -0.21
CA SER A 46 -3.65 -12.74 -0.18
C SER A 46 -2.52 -11.98 0.52
N ILE A 47 -2.33 -10.71 0.14
CA ILE A 47 -1.44 -9.81 0.85
C ILE A 47 -2.26 -9.14 1.96
N ASN A 48 -1.82 -9.35 3.20
CA ASN A 48 -2.47 -8.85 4.40
C ASN A 48 -1.53 -7.94 5.17
N LEU A 49 -1.97 -6.72 5.45
CA LEU A 49 -1.22 -5.69 6.19
C LEU A 49 -2.00 -5.19 7.42
N ASP A 50 -3.00 -5.94 7.90
CA ASP A 50 -3.84 -5.56 9.03
C ASP A 50 -3.09 -5.60 10.37
N ASP A 51 -2.03 -6.37 10.50
CA ASP A 51 -1.14 -6.42 11.68
C ASP A 51 -0.21 -5.20 11.83
N GLN A 52 -0.22 -4.28 10.88
CA GLN A 52 0.55 -3.03 10.92
C GLN A 52 -0.18 -1.91 11.67
N TYR A 53 -1.46 -2.08 11.98
CA TYR A 53 -2.24 -1.10 12.73
C TYR A 53 -2.07 -1.32 14.24
N GLU A 54 -1.86 -0.23 14.97
CA GLU A 54 -1.77 -0.25 16.43
C GLU A 54 -3.14 -0.54 17.08
N GLU A 55 -4.21 -0.06 16.45
CA GLU A 55 -5.59 -0.26 16.88
C GLU A 55 -6.47 -0.59 15.66
N ASP A 56 -7.39 -1.53 15.82
CA ASP A 56 -8.42 -1.84 14.84
C ASP A 56 -9.77 -1.25 15.28
N ILE A 57 -10.62 -0.93 14.33
CA ILE A 57 -11.95 -0.37 14.55
C ILE A 57 -13.05 -1.44 14.63
N THR A 58 -12.68 -2.68 14.92
CA THR A 58 -13.63 -3.80 15.06
C THR A 58 -13.47 -4.48 16.41
N THR A 59 -14.59 -4.99 16.95
CA THR A 59 -14.58 -5.81 18.18
C THR A 59 -14.14 -7.24 17.92
N THR A 60 -14.14 -7.67 16.65
CA THR A 60 -13.83 -9.01 16.21
C THR A 60 -12.51 -9.02 15.45
N THR A 61 -11.67 -10.00 15.69
CA THR A 61 -10.46 -10.23 14.89
C THR A 61 -10.67 -11.46 13.98
N LEU A 62 -10.03 -11.45 12.83
CA LEU A 62 -10.03 -12.56 11.89
C LEU A 62 -8.63 -13.20 11.85
N PRO A 63 -8.31 -14.13 12.76
CA PRO A 63 -6.97 -14.68 12.85
C PRO A 63 -6.61 -15.50 11.62
N VAL A 64 -5.32 -15.54 11.30
CA VAL A 64 -4.75 -16.49 10.35
C VAL A 64 -4.18 -17.66 11.16
N VAL A 65 -4.70 -18.85 10.92
CA VAL A 65 -4.24 -20.09 11.57
C VAL A 65 -3.76 -21.04 10.49
N ASP A 66 -2.55 -21.53 10.61
CA ASP A 66 -1.92 -22.42 9.64
C ASP A 66 -2.01 -21.90 8.18
N GLY A 67 -1.81 -20.56 8.01
CA GLY A 67 -1.86 -19.91 6.71
C GLY A 67 -3.28 -19.71 6.14
N SER A 68 -4.32 -19.96 6.92
CA SER A 68 -5.72 -19.85 6.49
C SER A 68 -6.54 -19.04 7.48
N SER A 69 -7.57 -18.37 6.98
CA SER A 69 -8.55 -17.66 7.79
C SER A 69 -9.95 -18.03 7.28
N PRO A 70 -10.89 -18.43 8.15
CA PRO A 70 -12.25 -18.75 7.74
C PRO A 70 -12.99 -17.52 7.27
N VAL A 71 -13.77 -17.64 6.20
CA VAL A 71 -14.65 -16.55 5.76
C VAL A 71 -15.72 -16.35 6.84
N PRO A 72 -15.93 -15.11 7.32
CA PRO A 72 -16.97 -14.82 8.31
C PRO A 72 -18.36 -15.18 7.78
N ASP A 73 -19.23 -15.73 8.61
CA ASP A 73 -20.59 -16.18 8.26
C ASP A 73 -21.71 -15.34 8.92
N GLY A 74 -21.35 -14.33 9.71
CA GLY A 74 -22.30 -13.41 10.35
C GLY A 74 -22.97 -12.44 9.37
N PRO A 75 -23.96 -11.68 9.83
CA PRO A 75 -24.63 -10.66 9.00
C PRO A 75 -23.65 -9.64 8.42
N GLY A 76 -23.91 -9.17 7.21
CA GLY A 76 -23.05 -8.20 6.51
C GLY A 76 -21.69 -8.80 6.17
N LEU A 77 -20.61 -8.20 6.67
CA LEU A 77 -19.26 -8.74 6.52
C LEU A 77 -18.88 -9.78 7.58
N GLY A 78 -19.79 -10.06 8.52
CA GLY A 78 -19.54 -11.00 9.62
C GLY A 78 -18.59 -10.49 10.69
N VAL A 79 -18.38 -9.18 10.75
CA VAL A 79 -17.59 -8.48 11.78
C VAL A 79 -18.37 -7.31 12.32
N GLU A 80 -18.11 -6.94 13.56
CA GLU A 80 -18.77 -5.82 14.23
C GLU A 80 -17.82 -4.65 14.41
N VAL A 81 -18.32 -3.43 14.15
CA VAL A 81 -17.56 -2.20 14.35
C VAL A 81 -17.54 -1.84 15.83
N ASP A 82 -16.39 -1.45 16.35
CA ASP A 82 -16.25 -0.79 17.64
C ASP A 82 -16.39 0.71 17.45
N GLU A 83 -17.61 1.23 17.67
CA GLU A 83 -17.90 2.66 17.52
C GLU A 83 -17.02 3.53 18.44
N SER A 84 -16.61 3.01 19.60
CA SER A 84 -15.73 3.74 20.50
C SER A 84 -14.30 3.82 19.96
N ALA A 85 -13.82 2.79 19.27
CA ALA A 85 -12.54 2.83 18.56
C ALA A 85 -12.60 3.82 17.38
N VAL A 86 -13.70 3.82 16.62
CA VAL A 86 -13.91 4.81 15.54
C VAL A 86 -13.86 6.25 16.09
N GLU A 87 -14.53 6.52 17.21
CA GLU A 87 -14.49 7.85 17.84
C GLU A 87 -13.07 8.23 18.30
N ARG A 88 -12.33 7.29 18.92
CA ARG A 88 -10.93 7.52 19.33
C ARG A 88 -10.04 7.81 18.14
N CYS A 89 -10.13 6.99 17.07
CA CYS A 89 -9.32 7.18 15.86
C CYS A 89 -9.67 8.51 15.16
N ALA A 90 -10.97 8.87 15.10
CA ALA A 90 -11.41 10.12 14.49
C ALA A 90 -10.94 11.37 15.28
N ALA A 91 -10.75 11.24 16.59
CA ALA A 91 -10.24 12.31 17.44
C ALA A 91 -8.71 12.49 17.35
N GLN A 92 -7.98 11.53 16.76
CA GLN A 92 -6.54 11.63 16.59
C GLN A 92 -6.18 12.73 15.59
N THR A 93 -5.19 13.54 15.93
CA THR A 93 -4.62 14.48 14.99
C THR A 93 -3.58 13.74 14.15
N PRO A 94 -3.69 13.75 12.83
CA PRO A 94 -2.66 13.14 11.98
C PRO A 94 -1.28 13.72 12.31
N VAL A 95 -0.30 12.86 12.43
CA VAL A 95 1.09 13.29 12.56
C VAL A 95 1.51 13.89 11.21
N GLU A 96 1.89 15.17 11.23
CA GLU A 96 2.46 15.78 10.02
C GLU A 96 3.81 15.12 9.72
N SER A 97 3.93 14.57 8.54
CA SER A 97 5.24 14.08 8.08
C SER A 97 6.20 15.26 7.90
N PRO A 98 7.44 15.15 8.35
CA PRO A 98 8.45 16.15 8.07
C PRO A 98 8.53 16.44 6.56
N ARG A 99 8.84 17.67 6.18
CA ARG A 99 9.14 17.97 4.78
C ARG A 99 10.27 17.05 4.32
N HIS A 100 10.07 16.38 3.21
CA HIS A 100 11.02 15.43 2.68
C HIS A 100 11.06 15.42 1.16
N VAL A 101 12.11 14.82 0.63
CA VAL A 101 12.28 14.51 -0.79
C VAL A 101 12.60 13.03 -0.90
N GLY A 102 11.90 12.31 -1.76
CA GLY A 102 12.26 10.94 -2.11
C GLY A 102 13.54 10.94 -2.95
N VAL A 103 14.49 10.11 -2.57
CA VAL A 103 15.77 9.96 -3.28
C VAL A 103 15.86 8.55 -3.85
N LEU A 104 16.06 8.46 -5.15
CA LEU A 104 16.44 7.23 -5.83
C LEU A 104 17.88 7.35 -6.29
N GLN A 105 18.75 6.47 -5.83
CA GLN A 105 20.11 6.34 -6.32
C GLN A 105 20.23 5.07 -7.16
N MET A 106 20.61 5.24 -8.41
CA MET A 106 20.82 4.15 -9.35
C MET A 106 22.20 3.51 -9.15
N PRO A 107 22.42 2.27 -9.64
CA PRO A 107 23.71 1.56 -9.51
C PRO A 107 24.91 2.28 -10.15
N ASP A 108 24.66 3.11 -11.15
CA ASP A 108 25.66 3.94 -11.82
C ASP A 108 25.98 5.25 -11.06
N GLY A 109 25.32 5.46 -9.91
CA GLY A 109 25.48 6.65 -9.08
C GLY A 109 24.53 7.79 -9.44
N ALA A 110 23.78 7.72 -10.52
CA ALA A 110 22.78 8.75 -10.86
C ALA A 110 21.72 8.86 -9.77
N LYS A 111 21.36 10.10 -9.40
CA LYS A 111 20.32 10.36 -8.41
C LYS A 111 19.11 11.01 -9.06
N TRP A 112 17.94 10.63 -8.55
CA TRP A 112 16.67 11.23 -8.91
C TRP A 112 15.92 11.61 -7.64
N PHE A 113 15.18 12.69 -7.70
CA PHE A 113 14.43 13.23 -6.57
C PHE A 113 12.97 13.39 -6.94
N GLY A 114 12.07 13.16 -5.98
CA GLY A 114 10.63 13.32 -6.15
C GLY A 114 9.96 13.71 -4.83
N SER A 115 8.67 14.00 -4.86
CA SER A 115 7.90 14.40 -3.67
C SER A 115 7.70 13.28 -2.65
N SER A 116 7.97 12.04 -3.05
CA SER A 116 7.89 10.84 -2.20
C SER A 116 8.79 9.77 -2.81
N TYR A 117 8.51 8.48 -2.57
CA TYR A 117 9.23 7.39 -3.22
C TYR A 117 9.29 7.56 -4.74
N VAL A 118 10.51 7.52 -5.28
CA VAL A 118 10.75 7.52 -6.73
C VAL A 118 11.05 6.10 -7.17
N SER A 119 10.13 5.51 -7.94
CA SER A 119 10.35 4.18 -8.51
C SER A 119 11.39 4.22 -9.63
N PRO A 120 12.31 3.24 -9.71
CA PRO A 120 13.17 3.07 -10.87
C PRO A 120 12.40 3.00 -12.19
N THR A 121 11.21 2.40 -12.19
CA THR A 121 10.32 2.34 -13.36
C THR A 121 9.94 3.72 -13.89
N ALA A 122 9.68 4.69 -13.00
CA ALA A 122 9.30 6.03 -13.38
C ALA A 122 10.39 6.78 -14.17
N VAL A 123 11.66 6.44 -13.93
CA VAL A 123 12.82 7.12 -14.56
C VAL A 123 13.45 6.32 -15.70
N THR A 124 13.25 5.01 -15.74
CA THR A 124 13.87 4.14 -16.75
C THR A 124 12.86 3.54 -17.74
N GLY A 125 11.58 3.51 -17.37
CA GLY A 125 10.54 2.80 -18.12
C GLY A 125 10.63 1.27 -18.05
N THR A 126 11.58 0.71 -17.29
CA THR A 126 11.73 -0.73 -17.09
C THR A 126 11.08 -1.16 -15.78
N GLU A 127 10.68 -2.41 -15.69
CA GLU A 127 10.06 -2.95 -14.48
C GLU A 127 11.05 -2.97 -13.31
N GLU A 128 10.60 -2.51 -12.13
CA GLU A 128 11.45 -2.28 -10.96
C GLU A 128 12.25 -3.53 -10.55
N GLY A 129 11.64 -4.70 -10.61
CA GLY A 129 12.27 -5.97 -10.27
C GLY A 129 13.42 -6.38 -11.18
N THR A 130 13.61 -5.73 -12.33
CA THR A 130 14.72 -6.01 -13.26
C THR A 130 15.98 -5.23 -12.94
N ILE A 131 15.89 -4.19 -12.13
CA ILE A 131 17.03 -3.35 -11.75
C ILE A 131 17.51 -3.77 -10.37
N ARG A 132 18.78 -4.12 -10.26
CA ARG A 132 19.41 -4.52 -8.99
C ARG A 132 20.36 -3.45 -8.52
N GLY A 133 20.46 -3.29 -7.18
CA GLY A 133 21.46 -2.42 -6.55
C GLY A 133 21.08 -0.93 -6.54
N PHE A 134 19.87 -0.55 -6.92
CA PHE A 134 19.36 0.79 -6.62
C PHE A 134 19.11 0.93 -5.11
N GLN A 135 19.13 2.16 -4.62
CA GLN A 135 18.79 2.50 -3.25
C GLN A 135 17.70 3.58 -3.26
N SER A 136 16.74 3.46 -2.35
CA SER A 136 15.69 4.46 -2.18
C SER A 136 15.56 4.83 -0.70
N HIS A 137 15.44 6.13 -0.41
CA HIS A 137 15.22 6.63 0.93
C HIS A 137 14.50 7.98 0.88
N LEU A 138 14.00 8.43 2.03
CA LEU A 138 13.53 9.79 2.21
C LEU A 138 14.65 10.65 2.78
N TRP A 139 14.87 11.79 2.17
CA TRP A 139 15.72 12.84 2.70
C TRP A 139 14.84 13.88 3.37
N GLU A 140 14.85 13.89 4.68
CA GLU A 140 14.09 14.85 5.48
C GLU A 140 14.78 16.21 5.50
N ALA A 141 13.99 17.27 5.67
CA ALA A 141 14.48 18.64 5.73
C ALA A 141 15.54 18.77 6.85
N ASP A 142 16.76 19.05 6.46
CA ASP A 142 17.93 19.18 7.34
C ASP A 142 18.38 20.64 7.51
N GLY A 143 17.63 21.59 6.92
CA GLY A 143 17.94 23.02 6.92
C GLY A 143 19.03 23.43 5.93
N SER A 144 19.52 22.52 5.10
CA SER A 144 20.53 22.84 4.09
C SER A 144 19.95 23.60 2.89
N ALA A 145 20.76 24.47 2.29
CA ALA A 145 20.39 25.14 1.05
C ALA A 145 20.23 24.14 -0.11
N GLU A 146 20.93 23.02 -0.07
CA GLU A 146 20.83 21.94 -1.05
C GLU A 146 19.45 21.29 -0.99
N PHE A 147 18.97 20.93 0.21
CA PHE A 147 17.63 20.40 0.41
C PHE A 147 16.57 21.35 -0.13
N GLU A 148 16.63 22.65 0.24
CA GLU A 148 15.65 23.64 -0.18
C GLU A 148 15.61 23.80 -1.72
N ALA A 149 16.77 23.82 -2.36
CA ALA A 149 16.85 23.93 -3.82
C ALA A 149 16.26 22.72 -4.53
N ILE A 150 16.55 21.51 -4.05
CA ILE A 150 16.01 20.27 -4.62
C ILE A 150 14.51 20.18 -4.36
N HIS A 151 14.05 20.47 -3.14
CA HIS A 151 12.64 20.44 -2.78
C HIS A 151 11.83 21.40 -3.67
N GLN A 152 12.30 22.62 -3.87
CA GLN A 152 11.64 23.59 -4.75
C GLN A 152 11.57 23.11 -6.21
N ARG A 153 12.63 22.48 -6.71
CA ARG A 153 12.63 21.88 -8.05
C ARG A 153 11.61 20.75 -8.15
N VAL A 154 11.57 19.88 -7.16
CA VAL A 154 10.60 18.77 -7.10
C VAL A 154 9.17 19.29 -7.09
N GLU A 155 8.86 20.34 -6.32
CA GLU A 155 7.51 20.93 -6.31
C GLU A 155 7.08 21.52 -7.66
N THR A 156 8.03 22.04 -8.43
CA THR A 156 7.74 22.69 -9.71
C THR A 156 7.81 21.75 -10.92
N GLU A 157 8.76 20.83 -10.92
CA GLU A 157 9.11 20.01 -12.07
C GLU A 157 8.66 18.54 -11.91
N GLY A 158 8.31 18.12 -10.67
CA GLY A 158 8.01 16.73 -10.34
C GLY A 158 9.28 15.91 -10.09
N ILE A 159 9.47 14.81 -10.83
CA ILE A 159 10.68 14.01 -10.69
C ILE A 159 11.83 14.69 -11.42
N VAL A 160 12.91 15.01 -10.69
CA VAL A 160 14.08 15.71 -11.22
C VAL A 160 15.35 14.87 -11.08
N ARG A 161 16.25 14.99 -12.03
CA ARG A 161 17.58 14.38 -11.94
C ARG A 161 18.53 15.26 -11.16
N GLY A 162 19.34 14.64 -10.28
CA GLY A 162 20.51 15.27 -9.67
C GLY A 162 21.61 15.58 -10.69
N GLU A 163 22.41 16.57 -10.38
CA GLU A 163 23.59 16.94 -11.16
C GLU A 163 24.72 15.92 -10.97
#